data_0eaffb86f6f8045010b546b9aff8292b
#
_entry.id   0eaffb86f6f8045010b546b9aff8292b
#
_cell.length_a   1.000
_cell.length_b   1.000
_cell.length_c   1.000
_cell.angle_alpha   90.00
_cell.angle_beta   90.00
_cell.angle_gamma   90.00
#
_symmetry.space_group_name_H-M   'P 1'
#
loop_
_entity.id
_entity.type
_entity.pdbx_description
1 polymer ?
#
loop_
_entity_poly.entity_id
_entity_poly.type
_entity_poly.pdbx_seq_one_letter_code
_entity_poly.pdbx_strand_id
1 'polypeptide(L)'
;EILDSTLREGEQTPGVSFSVDQKIALAKRLDTFGVDFIELGHPAVSPDVYESVEALNSLSLNAFKVAHGRAAISDIDDVVAIGVPWMGIFFGTSALSLKHKFNVTKTEALNRIETAVKYGKDKGLKLRFTAEDASRTDLEFLIQVGQLVQKEGIDRFSLADTVGCLTPTKMKGLVSRMVSELDIPIHIHCHNDFGMA
;
A
#
# COMPACT_ATOMS: atom_id res chain seq x y z
N GLU A 1 -9.22 -12.35 -2.22
CA GLU A 1 -9.72 -11.05 -1.73
C GLU A 1 -9.37 -9.96 -2.72
N ILE A 2 -10.28 -9.02 -2.91
CA ILE A 2 -10.16 -7.88 -3.84
C ILE A 2 -10.04 -6.60 -3.02
N LEU A 3 -8.99 -5.82 -3.29
CA LEU A 3 -8.87 -4.46 -2.80
C LEU A 3 -9.12 -3.49 -3.96
N ASP A 4 -10.09 -2.61 -3.81
CA ASP A 4 -10.33 -1.53 -4.75
C ASP A 4 -9.58 -0.27 -4.34
N SER A 5 -8.83 0.33 -5.27
CA SER A 5 -8.05 1.56 -5.05
C SER A 5 -8.53 2.74 -5.91
N THR A 6 -9.75 2.70 -6.43
CA THR A 6 -10.32 3.78 -7.24
C THR A 6 -10.24 5.14 -6.54
N LEU A 7 -10.51 5.17 -5.22
CA LEU A 7 -10.53 6.42 -4.44
C LEU A 7 -9.13 6.95 -4.08
N ARG A 8 -8.09 6.16 -4.31
CA ARG A 8 -6.70 6.58 -4.11
C ARG A 8 -5.93 6.59 -5.43
N GLU A 9 -5.66 5.42 -6.04
CA GLU A 9 -4.89 5.28 -7.29
C GLU A 9 -5.65 5.86 -8.49
N GLY A 10 -6.96 5.59 -8.57
CA GLY A 10 -7.78 6.12 -9.65
C GLY A 10 -7.81 7.65 -9.69
N GLU A 11 -7.75 8.32 -8.53
CA GLU A 11 -7.69 9.78 -8.44
C GLU A 11 -6.32 10.36 -8.85
N GLN A 12 -5.27 9.54 -8.93
CA GLN A 12 -3.96 9.97 -9.44
C GLN A 12 -3.93 10.05 -10.97
N THR A 13 -4.98 9.61 -11.66
CA THR A 13 -5.12 9.74 -13.11
C THR A 13 -5.20 11.21 -13.51
N PRO A 14 -4.40 11.70 -14.47
CA PRO A 14 -4.46 13.09 -14.92
C PRO A 14 -5.87 13.52 -15.33
N GLY A 15 -6.35 14.63 -14.75
CA GLY A 15 -7.69 15.17 -15.03
C GLY A 15 -8.82 14.54 -14.22
N VAL A 16 -8.53 13.59 -13.34
CA VAL A 16 -9.51 13.00 -12.42
C VAL A 16 -9.40 13.68 -11.05
N SER A 17 -10.53 14.11 -10.53
CA SER A 17 -10.69 14.61 -9.14
C SER A 17 -12.11 14.31 -8.69
N PHE A 18 -12.27 13.77 -7.51
CA PHE A 18 -13.58 13.46 -6.93
C PHE A 18 -13.90 14.42 -5.77
N SER A 19 -15.11 14.94 -5.75
CA SER A 19 -15.62 15.58 -4.53
C SER A 19 -15.84 14.54 -3.42
N VAL A 20 -15.92 14.99 -2.17
CA VAL A 20 -16.20 14.10 -1.02
C VAL A 20 -17.51 13.33 -1.24
N ASP A 21 -18.57 13.97 -1.75
CA ASP A 21 -19.84 13.31 -2.03
C ASP A 21 -19.71 12.22 -3.12
N GLN A 22 -18.91 12.47 -4.16
CA GLN A 22 -18.62 11.48 -5.19
C GLN A 22 -17.85 10.28 -4.61
N LYS A 23 -16.84 10.53 -3.77
CA LYS A 23 -16.09 9.48 -3.07
C LYS A 23 -17.01 8.64 -2.18
N ILE A 24 -17.92 9.27 -1.42
CA ILE A 24 -18.91 8.58 -0.60
C ILE A 24 -19.83 7.70 -1.46
N ALA A 25 -20.33 8.23 -2.57
CA ALA A 25 -21.20 7.48 -3.48
C ALA A 25 -20.46 6.28 -4.10
N LEU A 26 -19.20 6.46 -4.51
CA LEU A 26 -18.35 5.39 -5.04
C LEU A 26 -18.07 4.33 -3.97
N ALA A 27 -17.67 4.72 -2.76
CA ALA A 27 -17.41 3.78 -1.65
C ALA A 27 -18.61 2.88 -1.36
N LYS A 28 -19.83 3.45 -1.32
CA LYS A 28 -21.08 2.69 -1.12
C LYS A 28 -21.36 1.73 -2.27
N ARG A 29 -21.06 2.10 -3.51
CA ARG A 29 -21.23 1.22 -4.68
C ARG A 29 -20.22 0.08 -4.66
N LEU A 30 -18.96 0.35 -4.33
CA LEU A 30 -17.91 -0.66 -4.19
C LEU A 30 -18.25 -1.67 -3.07
N ASP A 31 -18.74 -1.17 -1.94
CA ASP A 31 -19.22 -2.02 -0.85
C ASP A 31 -20.40 -2.92 -1.27
N THR A 32 -21.38 -2.35 -2.01
CA THR A 32 -22.49 -3.10 -2.56
C THR A 32 -22.06 -4.12 -3.63
N PHE A 33 -21.01 -3.79 -4.39
CA PHE A 33 -20.41 -4.70 -5.37
C PHE A 33 -19.72 -5.89 -4.70
N GLY A 34 -19.30 -5.74 -3.43
CA GLY A 34 -18.76 -6.80 -2.62
C GLY A 34 -17.23 -6.94 -2.69
N VAL A 35 -16.50 -5.83 -2.86
CA VAL A 35 -15.04 -5.85 -2.66
C VAL A 35 -14.71 -6.08 -1.18
N ASP A 36 -13.59 -6.74 -0.91
CA ASP A 36 -13.18 -7.04 0.48
C ASP A 36 -12.56 -5.82 1.18
N PHE A 37 -11.84 -4.98 0.40
CA PHE A 37 -11.14 -3.80 0.91
C PHE A 37 -11.37 -2.60 -0.02
N ILE A 38 -11.51 -1.40 0.58
CA ILE A 38 -11.54 -0.12 -0.14
C ILE A 38 -10.40 0.76 0.37
N GLU A 39 -9.50 1.17 -0.53
CA GLU A 39 -8.42 2.09 -0.21
C GLU A 39 -8.93 3.52 -0.29
N LEU A 40 -9.05 4.20 0.86
CA LEU A 40 -9.78 5.47 1.00
C LEU A 40 -9.00 6.69 0.49
N GLY A 41 -7.66 6.63 0.53
CA GLY A 41 -6.79 7.74 0.17
C GLY A 41 -5.48 7.72 0.96
N HIS A 42 -4.68 8.79 0.77
CA HIS A 42 -3.42 9.02 1.47
C HIS A 42 -3.53 10.35 2.26
N PRO A 43 -3.92 10.33 3.55
CA PRO A 43 -4.23 11.54 4.32
C PRO A 43 -3.14 12.61 4.33
N ALA A 44 -1.87 12.20 4.41
CA ALA A 44 -0.72 13.10 4.48
C ALA A 44 -0.44 13.91 3.18
N VAL A 45 -1.21 13.69 2.10
CA VAL A 45 -1.00 14.39 0.82
C VAL A 45 -1.51 15.83 0.89
N SER A 46 -2.70 16.05 1.45
CA SER A 46 -3.29 17.38 1.61
C SER A 46 -4.42 17.38 2.65
N PRO A 47 -4.80 18.55 3.18
CA PRO A 47 -5.95 18.70 4.08
C PRO A 47 -7.26 18.16 3.46
N ASP A 48 -7.50 18.42 2.18
CA ASP A 48 -8.72 17.95 1.47
C ASP A 48 -8.78 16.42 1.40
N VAL A 49 -7.63 15.76 1.19
CA VAL A 49 -7.55 14.29 1.21
C VAL A 49 -7.74 13.76 2.62
N TYR A 50 -7.18 14.43 3.63
CA TYR A 50 -7.37 14.07 5.04
C TYR A 50 -8.85 14.10 5.41
N GLU A 51 -9.56 15.21 5.15
CA GLU A 51 -10.99 15.37 5.39
C GLU A 51 -11.83 14.33 4.62
N SER A 52 -11.44 14.03 3.38
CA SER A 52 -12.11 13.01 2.57
C SER A 52 -11.98 11.62 3.20
N VAL A 53 -10.78 11.24 3.68
CA VAL A 53 -10.55 9.94 4.34
C VAL A 53 -11.31 9.85 5.65
N GLU A 54 -11.37 10.95 6.43
CA GLU A 54 -12.16 11.02 7.67
C GLU A 54 -13.65 10.80 7.39
N ALA A 55 -14.21 11.50 6.39
CA ALA A 55 -15.60 11.35 5.97
C ALA A 55 -15.91 9.90 5.51
N LEU A 56 -15.03 9.30 4.70
CA LEU A 56 -15.16 7.92 4.24
C LEU A 56 -15.03 6.91 5.39
N ASN A 57 -14.13 7.18 6.36
CA ASN A 57 -13.96 6.31 7.51
C ASN A 57 -15.21 6.28 8.42
N SER A 58 -16.00 7.36 8.44
CA SER A 58 -17.26 7.43 9.20
C SER A 58 -18.38 6.56 8.63
N LEU A 59 -18.26 6.08 7.38
CA LEU A 59 -19.27 5.26 6.73
C LEU A 59 -19.34 3.86 7.36
N SER A 60 -20.56 3.34 7.52
CA SER A 60 -20.78 1.93 7.84
C SER A 60 -20.72 1.13 6.54
N LEU A 61 -19.61 0.45 6.31
CA LEU A 61 -19.35 -0.41 5.15
C LEU A 61 -19.05 -1.83 5.63
N ASN A 62 -19.37 -2.83 4.80
CA ASN A 62 -18.95 -4.22 5.02
C ASN A 62 -17.48 -4.44 4.64
N ALA A 63 -17.01 -3.76 3.59
CA ALA A 63 -15.63 -3.77 3.16
C ALA A 63 -14.69 -3.18 4.23
N PHE A 64 -13.51 -3.76 4.39
CA PHE A 64 -12.46 -3.19 5.23
C PHE A 64 -11.94 -1.88 4.63
N LYS A 65 -11.83 -0.86 5.46
CA LYS A 65 -11.33 0.47 5.10
C LYS A 65 -9.82 0.52 5.31
N VAL A 66 -9.08 0.94 4.29
CA VAL A 66 -7.61 1.01 4.29
C VAL A 66 -7.17 2.43 3.95
N ALA A 67 -6.34 3.07 4.77
CA ALA A 67 -5.61 4.27 4.38
C ALA A 67 -4.25 3.90 3.79
N HIS A 68 -3.71 4.73 2.91
CA HIS A 68 -2.39 4.57 2.31
C HIS A 68 -1.43 5.60 2.89
N GLY A 69 -0.12 5.28 2.99
CA GLY A 69 0.87 6.23 3.47
C GLY A 69 2.30 5.71 3.36
N ARG A 70 3.24 6.64 3.45
CA ARG A 70 4.67 6.35 3.43
C ARG A 70 5.10 5.63 4.71
N ALA A 71 6.24 4.96 4.67
CA ALA A 71 6.93 4.46 5.87
C ALA A 71 7.51 5.63 6.68
N ALA A 72 6.63 6.47 7.21
CA ALA A 72 6.95 7.68 7.98
C ALA A 72 6.01 7.79 9.18
N ILE A 73 6.55 8.18 10.33
CA ILE A 73 5.79 8.30 11.59
C ILE A 73 4.62 9.28 11.44
N SER A 74 4.85 10.43 10.78
CA SER A 74 3.79 11.43 10.55
C SER A 74 2.60 10.88 9.77
N ASP A 75 2.84 10.08 8.72
CA ASP A 75 1.78 9.48 7.92
C ASP A 75 0.97 8.45 8.73
N ILE A 76 1.67 7.72 9.61
CA ILE A 76 1.03 6.75 10.54
C ILE A 76 0.18 7.50 11.57
N ASP A 77 0.69 8.60 12.13
CA ASP A 77 -0.05 9.41 13.11
C ASP A 77 -1.35 9.98 12.51
N ASP A 78 -1.33 10.44 11.25
CA ASP A 78 -2.53 10.91 10.56
C ASP A 78 -3.58 9.79 10.44
N VAL A 79 -3.18 8.58 10.06
CA VAL A 79 -4.09 7.43 9.95
C VAL A 79 -4.65 7.03 11.30
N VAL A 80 -3.83 7.04 12.35
CA VAL A 80 -4.25 6.76 13.73
C VAL A 80 -5.24 7.83 14.22
N ALA A 81 -4.97 9.11 13.95
CA ALA A 81 -5.84 10.22 14.35
C ALA A 81 -7.23 10.11 13.72
N ILE A 82 -7.33 9.71 12.44
CA ILE A 82 -8.60 9.46 11.74
C ILE A 82 -9.29 8.20 12.27
N GLY A 83 -8.54 7.24 12.83
CA GLY A 83 -9.06 5.98 13.33
C GLY A 83 -9.33 4.93 12.24
N VAL A 84 -8.63 4.98 11.11
CA VAL A 84 -8.73 3.93 10.08
C VAL A 84 -8.03 2.66 10.58
N PRO A 85 -8.71 1.50 10.58
CA PRO A 85 -8.15 0.29 11.22
C PRO A 85 -7.01 -0.37 10.42
N TRP A 86 -6.98 -0.17 9.10
CA TRP A 86 -5.94 -0.72 8.23
C TRP A 86 -5.11 0.38 7.57
N MET A 87 -3.81 0.16 7.48
CA MET A 87 -2.92 1.04 6.72
C MET A 87 -2.06 0.24 5.74
N GLY A 88 -2.00 0.71 4.50
CA GLY A 88 -1.01 0.30 3.51
C GLY A 88 0.21 1.20 3.62
N ILE A 89 1.27 0.72 4.27
CA ILE A 89 2.57 1.42 4.34
C ILE A 89 3.38 1.05 3.11
N PHE A 90 3.99 2.02 2.43
CA PHE A 90 4.87 1.74 1.30
C PHE A 90 6.27 2.33 1.45
N PHE A 91 7.23 1.65 0.82
CA PHE A 91 8.61 2.11 0.67
C PHE A 91 9.18 1.60 -0.66
N GLY A 92 9.87 2.48 -1.40
CA GLY A 92 10.52 2.11 -2.67
C GLY A 92 11.78 1.29 -2.43
N THR A 93 11.76 0.03 -2.89
CA THR A 93 12.80 -0.95 -2.58
C THR A 93 13.83 -1.13 -3.72
N SER A 94 13.55 -0.62 -4.93
CA SER A 94 14.49 -0.74 -6.05
C SER A 94 15.77 0.07 -5.82
N ALA A 95 16.86 -0.35 -6.46
CA ALA A 95 18.13 0.38 -6.42
C ALA A 95 17.98 1.85 -6.89
N LEU A 96 17.09 2.11 -7.86
CA LEU A 96 16.76 3.46 -8.31
C LEU A 96 16.09 4.27 -7.21
N SER A 97 15.10 3.70 -6.52
CA SER A 97 14.42 4.36 -5.40
C SER A 97 15.37 4.64 -4.25
N LEU A 98 16.17 3.66 -3.84
CA LEU A 98 17.14 3.84 -2.75
C LEU A 98 18.14 4.95 -3.07
N LYS A 99 18.67 4.96 -4.31
CA LYS A 99 19.70 5.93 -4.71
C LYS A 99 19.14 7.33 -4.97
N HIS A 100 18.03 7.44 -5.72
CA HIS A 100 17.60 8.74 -6.27
C HIS A 100 16.38 9.35 -5.56
N LYS A 101 15.53 8.54 -4.91
CA LYS A 101 14.37 9.03 -4.17
C LYS A 101 14.70 9.27 -2.70
N PHE A 102 15.45 8.34 -2.09
CA PHE A 102 15.71 8.37 -0.65
C PHE A 102 17.15 8.70 -0.28
N ASN A 103 18.11 8.50 -1.19
CA ASN A 103 19.55 8.64 -0.96
C ASN A 103 20.01 7.86 0.27
N VAL A 104 19.69 6.55 0.31
CA VAL A 104 19.98 5.66 1.44
C VAL A 104 20.60 4.34 0.96
N THR A 105 21.33 3.70 1.86
CA THR A 105 21.80 2.32 1.71
C THR A 105 20.66 1.32 1.95
N LYS A 106 20.85 0.05 1.54
CA LYS A 106 19.92 -1.05 1.86
C LYS A 106 19.68 -1.18 3.37
N THR A 107 20.74 -1.05 4.18
CA THR A 107 20.65 -1.15 5.65
C THR A 107 19.82 -0.01 6.24
N GLU A 108 20.02 1.22 5.79
CA GLU A 108 19.22 2.37 6.25
C GLU A 108 17.75 2.23 5.83
N ALA A 109 17.49 1.70 4.63
CA ALA A 109 16.15 1.41 4.17
C ALA A 109 15.45 0.39 5.09
N LEU A 110 16.12 -0.72 5.41
CA LEU A 110 15.60 -1.73 6.35
C LEU A 110 15.27 -1.12 7.71
N ASN A 111 16.16 -0.29 8.27
CA ASN A 111 15.94 0.36 9.56
C ASN A 111 14.72 1.31 9.53
N ARG A 112 14.54 2.07 8.44
CA ARG A 112 13.37 2.96 8.27
C ARG A 112 12.07 2.15 8.18
N ILE A 113 12.09 1.08 7.39
CA ILE A 113 10.94 0.16 7.22
C ILE A 113 10.58 -0.48 8.57
N GLU A 114 11.57 -1.04 9.27
CA GLU A 114 11.38 -1.67 10.57
C GLU A 114 10.77 -0.70 11.58
N THR A 115 11.32 0.51 11.68
CA THR A 115 10.84 1.55 12.58
C THR A 115 9.37 1.90 12.31
N ALA A 116 9.01 2.10 11.03
CA ALA A 116 7.64 2.46 10.67
C ALA A 116 6.65 1.32 10.94
N VAL A 117 7.02 0.07 10.59
CA VAL A 117 6.16 -1.10 10.81
C VAL A 117 5.94 -1.34 12.31
N LYS A 118 7.00 -1.33 13.13
CA LYS A 118 6.89 -1.43 14.58
C LYS A 118 5.97 -0.37 15.16
N TYR A 119 6.20 0.88 14.77
CA TYR A 119 5.39 2.00 15.27
C TYR A 119 3.90 1.83 14.93
N GLY A 120 3.58 1.47 13.68
CA GLY A 120 2.19 1.23 13.28
C GLY A 120 1.55 0.05 14.02
N LYS A 121 2.31 -1.03 14.28
CA LYS A 121 1.84 -2.17 15.09
C LYS A 121 1.62 -1.78 16.54
N ASP A 122 2.50 -1.00 17.15
CA ASP A 122 2.38 -0.48 18.52
C ASP A 122 1.15 0.43 18.68
N LYS A 123 0.72 1.12 17.60
CA LYS A 123 -0.53 1.90 17.53
C LYS A 123 -1.77 1.03 17.31
N GLY A 124 -1.63 -0.28 17.17
CA GLY A 124 -2.74 -1.23 17.00
C GLY A 124 -3.27 -1.34 15.57
N LEU A 125 -2.58 -0.80 14.58
CA LEU A 125 -2.99 -0.88 13.18
C LEU A 125 -2.84 -2.30 12.62
N LYS A 126 -3.77 -2.68 11.75
CA LYS A 126 -3.55 -3.73 10.76
C LYS A 126 -2.72 -3.18 9.63
N LEU A 127 -1.64 -3.87 9.25
CA LEU A 127 -0.67 -3.34 8.28
C LEU A 127 -0.52 -4.22 7.06
N ARG A 128 -0.59 -3.58 5.89
CA ARG A 128 -0.07 -4.11 4.62
C ARG A 128 1.20 -3.33 4.27
N PHE A 129 2.34 -4.01 4.18
CA PHE A 129 3.56 -3.38 3.65
C PHE A 129 3.63 -3.55 2.14
N THR A 130 3.83 -2.46 1.40
CA THR A 130 3.99 -2.46 -0.05
C THR A 130 5.44 -2.16 -0.42
N ALA A 131 6.10 -3.13 -1.05
CA ALA A 131 7.36 -2.91 -1.74
C ALA A 131 7.07 -2.15 -3.06
N GLU A 132 7.21 -0.81 -3.04
CA GLU A 132 7.08 0.02 -4.24
C GLU A 132 8.25 -0.31 -5.18
N ASP A 133 7.94 -0.43 -6.47
CA ASP A 133 8.90 -0.79 -7.51
C ASP A 133 9.54 -2.19 -7.31
N ALA A 134 8.72 -3.12 -6.79
CA ALA A 134 9.15 -4.50 -6.54
C ALA A 134 9.63 -5.21 -7.80
N SER A 135 9.05 -4.88 -8.97
CA SER A 135 9.41 -5.44 -10.27
C SER A 135 10.87 -5.19 -10.67
N ARG A 136 11.49 -4.13 -10.17
CA ARG A 136 12.89 -3.75 -10.44
C ARG A 136 13.77 -3.86 -9.20
N THR A 137 13.24 -4.42 -8.11
CA THR A 137 14.00 -4.67 -6.88
C THR A 137 14.82 -5.95 -7.02
N ASP A 138 16.05 -5.92 -6.51
CA ASP A 138 16.87 -7.13 -6.35
C ASP A 138 16.12 -8.18 -5.50
N LEU A 139 16.00 -9.40 -6.01
CA LEU A 139 15.13 -10.43 -5.42
C LEU A 139 15.54 -10.77 -3.98
N GLU A 140 16.83 -10.91 -3.70
CA GLU A 140 17.33 -11.24 -2.37
C GLU A 140 17.03 -10.09 -1.38
N PHE A 141 17.14 -8.84 -1.83
CA PHE A 141 16.77 -7.70 -1.01
C PHE A 141 15.25 -7.64 -0.77
N LEU A 142 14.44 -7.96 -1.78
CA LEU A 142 12.98 -8.01 -1.65
C LEU A 142 12.55 -9.08 -0.63
N ILE A 143 13.18 -10.26 -0.65
CA ILE A 143 12.98 -11.34 0.33
C ILE A 143 13.38 -10.84 1.73
N GLN A 144 14.54 -10.21 1.85
CA GLN A 144 15.01 -9.66 3.13
C GLN A 144 14.03 -8.63 3.71
N VAL A 145 13.48 -7.74 2.90
CA VAL A 145 12.42 -6.80 3.30
C VAL A 145 11.17 -7.55 3.76
N GLY A 146 10.71 -8.54 2.98
CA GLY A 146 9.53 -9.34 3.32
C GLY A 146 9.67 -10.06 4.66
N GLN A 147 10.81 -10.73 4.88
CA GLN A 147 11.11 -11.43 6.14
C GLN A 147 11.23 -10.48 7.33
N LEU A 148 11.82 -9.29 7.13
CA LEU A 148 11.89 -8.26 8.16
C LEU A 148 10.49 -7.84 8.60
N VAL A 149 9.64 -7.43 7.67
CA VAL A 149 8.30 -6.92 8.01
C VAL A 149 7.38 -8.02 8.53
N GLN A 150 7.52 -9.27 8.05
CA GLN A 150 6.83 -10.43 8.60
C GLN A 150 7.19 -10.64 10.07
N LYS A 151 8.49 -10.58 10.41
CA LYS A 151 8.99 -10.69 11.79
C LYS A 151 8.38 -9.60 12.68
N GLU A 152 8.19 -8.40 12.15
CA GLU A 152 7.57 -7.27 12.87
C GLU A 152 6.03 -7.36 12.91
N GLY A 153 5.45 -8.45 12.38
CA GLY A 153 4.03 -8.80 12.56
C GLY A 153 3.08 -8.09 11.61
N ILE A 154 3.50 -7.77 10.37
CA ILE A 154 2.55 -7.26 9.38
C ILE A 154 1.50 -8.32 9.01
N ASP A 155 0.34 -7.84 8.58
CA ASP A 155 -0.78 -8.70 8.22
C ASP A 155 -0.74 -9.14 6.74
N ARG A 156 -0.06 -8.38 5.85
CA ARG A 156 0.06 -8.67 4.40
C ARG A 156 1.32 -8.04 3.81
N PHE A 157 1.93 -8.71 2.83
CA PHE A 157 3.01 -8.17 2.02
C PHE A 157 2.52 -7.89 0.59
N SER A 158 2.81 -6.72 0.04
CA SER A 158 2.35 -6.31 -1.29
C SER A 158 3.51 -6.09 -2.24
N LEU A 159 3.40 -6.70 -3.42
CA LEU A 159 4.31 -6.54 -4.55
C LEU A 159 3.71 -5.53 -5.54
N ALA A 160 4.34 -4.37 -5.71
CA ALA A 160 3.89 -3.39 -6.68
C ALA A 160 4.78 -3.41 -7.93
N ASP A 161 4.18 -3.73 -9.09
CA ASP A 161 4.75 -3.45 -10.40
C ASP A 161 4.41 -2.03 -10.79
N THR A 162 5.11 -1.09 -10.14
CA THR A 162 4.84 0.36 -10.19
C THR A 162 4.99 0.94 -11.59
N VAL A 163 5.79 0.32 -12.43
CA VAL A 163 6.03 0.78 -13.82
C VAL A 163 5.39 -0.14 -14.87
N GLY A 164 4.61 -1.12 -14.45
CA GLY A 164 3.85 -2.03 -15.32
C GLY A 164 4.72 -2.84 -16.28
N CYS A 165 5.97 -3.18 -15.89
CA CYS A 165 6.95 -3.78 -16.80
C CYS A 165 7.03 -5.31 -16.73
N LEU A 166 6.34 -5.96 -15.80
CA LEU A 166 6.35 -7.41 -15.68
C LEU A 166 5.33 -8.05 -16.61
N THR A 167 5.79 -9.07 -17.33
CA THR A 167 4.86 -9.97 -18.02
C THR A 167 4.14 -10.88 -16.99
N PRO A 168 2.96 -11.44 -17.32
CA PRO A 168 2.26 -12.39 -16.42
C PRO A 168 3.15 -13.55 -15.96
N THR A 169 4.00 -14.08 -16.84
CA THR A 169 4.94 -15.18 -16.51
C THR A 169 5.99 -14.73 -15.47
N LYS A 170 6.54 -13.52 -15.62
CA LYS A 170 7.53 -12.99 -14.67
C LYS A 170 6.88 -12.67 -13.34
N MET A 171 5.67 -12.08 -13.33
CA MET A 171 4.93 -11.83 -12.11
C MET A 171 4.60 -13.14 -11.38
N LYS A 172 4.15 -14.16 -12.10
CA LYS A 172 3.93 -15.50 -11.52
C LYS A 172 5.20 -16.04 -10.85
N GLY A 173 6.36 -15.91 -11.50
CA GLY A 173 7.64 -16.35 -10.93
C GLY A 173 7.99 -15.59 -9.65
N LEU A 174 7.85 -14.27 -9.65
CA LEU A 174 8.10 -13.43 -8.49
C LEU A 174 7.18 -13.78 -7.32
N VAL A 175 5.88 -13.87 -7.57
CA VAL A 175 4.88 -14.24 -6.55
C VAL A 175 5.17 -15.64 -5.99
N SER A 176 5.45 -16.64 -6.85
CA SER A 176 5.75 -17.99 -6.41
C SER A 176 6.99 -18.02 -5.49
N ARG A 177 8.02 -17.24 -5.83
CA ARG A 177 9.20 -17.11 -4.98
C ARG A 177 8.86 -16.47 -3.64
N MET A 178 8.14 -15.35 -3.63
CA MET A 178 7.78 -14.67 -2.38
C MET A 178 6.87 -15.53 -1.48
N VAL A 179 5.93 -16.27 -2.07
CA VAL A 179 5.08 -17.24 -1.32
C VAL A 179 5.89 -18.35 -0.70
N SER A 180 7.01 -18.78 -1.33
CA SER A 180 7.89 -19.81 -0.74
C SER A 180 8.78 -19.27 0.39
N GLU A 181 8.92 -17.96 0.53
CA GLU A 181 9.81 -17.32 1.52
C GLU A 181 9.05 -16.68 2.70
N LEU A 182 7.75 -16.44 2.53
CA LEU A 182 6.92 -15.72 3.50
C LEU A 182 5.68 -16.53 3.88
N ASP A 183 5.36 -16.57 5.17
CA ASP A 183 4.18 -17.27 5.72
C ASP A 183 2.93 -16.35 5.83
N ILE A 184 2.98 -15.17 5.21
CA ILE A 184 1.90 -14.18 5.23
C ILE A 184 1.26 -14.01 3.85
N PRO A 185 -0.01 -13.58 3.76
CA PRO A 185 -0.67 -13.34 2.49
C PRO A 185 0.08 -12.34 1.60
N ILE A 186 0.25 -12.70 0.32
CA ILE A 186 0.84 -11.83 -0.69
C ILE A 186 -0.27 -11.10 -1.44
N HIS A 187 -0.16 -9.78 -1.51
CA HIS A 187 -0.98 -8.92 -2.33
C HIS A 187 -0.20 -8.51 -3.59
N ILE A 188 -0.89 -8.32 -4.71
CA ILE A 188 -0.29 -7.88 -5.98
C ILE A 188 -0.98 -6.60 -6.43
N HIS A 189 -0.18 -5.63 -6.88
CA HIS A 189 -0.65 -4.39 -7.49
C HIS A 189 0.12 -4.14 -8.78
N CYS A 190 -0.56 -4.22 -9.93
CA CYS A 190 0.06 -4.09 -11.24
C CYS A 190 -0.47 -2.87 -11.97
N HIS A 191 0.45 -1.97 -12.39
CA HIS A 191 0.11 -0.93 -13.36
C HIS A 191 -0.01 -1.49 -14.78
N ASN A 192 -0.84 -0.86 -15.60
CA ASN A 192 -1.19 -1.37 -16.93
C ASN A 192 -0.60 -0.55 -18.07
N ASP A 193 0.57 0.09 -17.85
CA ASP A 193 1.23 0.97 -18.83
C ASP A 193 1.51 0.28 -20.17
N PHE A 194 1.77 -1.01 -20.14
CA PHE A 194 2.02 -1.83 -21.33
C PHE A 194 0.90 -2.82 -21.64
N GLY A 195 -0.26 -2.72 -20.98
CA GLY A 195 -1.40 -3.62 -21.22
C GLY A 195 -1.18 -5.06 -20.75
N MET A 196 -0.36 -5.27 -19.71
CA MET A 196 0.02 -6.60 -19.21
C MET A 196 -0.48 -6.94 -17.81
N ALA A 197 -1.18 -6.01 -17.14
CA ALA A 197 -1.73 -6.21 -15.80
C ALA A 197 -2.92 -7.18 -15.78
#